data_1d97efd1debf5b223227dff7ee0e8429
#
_entry.id   1d97efd1debf5b223227dff7ee0e8429
#
_cell.length_a   1.000
_cell.length_b   1.000
_cell.length_c   1.000
_cell.angle_alpha   90.00
_cell.angle_beta   90.00
_cell.angle_gamma   90.00
#
_symmetry.space_group_name_H-M   'P 1'
#
loop_
_entity.id
_entity.type
_entity.pdbx_description
1 polymer ?
#
loop_
_entity_poly.entity_id
_entity_poly.type
_entity_poly.pdbx_seq_one_letter_code
_entity_poly.pdbx_strand_id
1 'polypeptide(L)'
;MITVRSVVAHTECGPFDEHGEVELPPDSVSEHRIPWRTLRSATVTEISAQLPESNPILERPTLLAGRSVSVRLQLGRSKPVGPILCLYQHKEWWMRPAWVERFCDIPERTQLVLWKSAKAWHVMIPVFCHGMRVDIRGDGRGDNDLLLDVSTNQVGHVQLQGPLLVHRQSDRKVEDPYELIRGCAEWVMLQNGGLGRLWKQTLPESLRGFGWCTWDSLGTNVSEQAIIAKMEEFAAKHVPVSWVLIDDGWSQVENGKLTGFDADTTRFPQGLSHTIDVLKHDFGVRYVGVWQAFQGYWRGVDVD
;
A
#
# COMPACT_ATOMS: atom_id res chain seq x y z
N MET A 1 -9.95 -4.43 23.92
CA MET A 1 -9.98 -5.86 23.62
C MET A 1 -10.83 -6.01 22.39
N ILE A 2 -10.25 -6.41 21.30
CA ILE A 2 -10.99 -6.80 20.09
C ILE A 2 -11.40 -8.23 20.31
N THR A 3 -12.66 -8.50 20.25
CA THR A 3 -13.17 -9.86 20.39
C THR A 3 -13.59 -10.33 19.00
N VAL A 4 -12.94 -11.34 18.50
CA VAL A 4 -13.40 -12.03 17.30
C VAL A 4 -14.52 -12.97 17.71
N ARG A 5 -15.75 -12.70 17.27
CA ARG A 5 -16.91 -13.53 17.61
C ARG A 5 -17.26 -14.55 16.55
N SER A 6 -16.93 -14.27 15.32
CA SER A 6 -17.19 -15.24 14.23
C SER A 6 -16.27 -14.97 13.05
N VAL A 7 -15.86 -16.00 12.38
CA VAL A 7 -15.24 -15.95 11.07
C VAL A 7 -16.24 -16.51 10.10
N VAL A 8 -16.76 -15.65 9.22
CA VAL A 8 -17.72 -16.04 8.20
C VAL A 8 -16.95 -16.19 6.90
N ALA A 9 -16.81 -17.40 6.41
CA ALA A 9 -16.25 -17.64 5.10
C ALA A 9 -17.37 -17.55 4.05
N HIS A 10 -17.34 -16.50 3.24
CA HIS A 10 -18.15 -16.44 2.02
C HIS A 10 -17.35 -17.11 0.90
N THR A 11 -17.76 -18.30 0.50
CA THR A 11 -17.25 -18.92 -0.71
C THR A 11 -18.21 -18.58 -1.85
N GLU A 12 -17.83 -17.66 -2.70
CA GLU A 12 -18.45 -17.54 -4.02
C GLU A 12 -18.06 -18.79 -4.82
N CYS A 13 -18.81 -19.85 -4.67
CA CYS A 13 -18.77 -20.99 -5.57
C CYS A 13 -19.64 -20.66 -6.78
N GLY A 14 -19.05 -20.75 -7.98
CA GLY A 14 -19.63 -20.67 -9.33
C GLY A 14 -21.16 -20.80 -9.49
N PRO A 15 -21.76 -20.97 -10.64
CA PRO A 15 -23.10 -20.51 -11.02
C PRO A 15 -24.30 -21.09 -10.24
N PHE A 16 -24.09 -21.58 -9.03
CA PHE A 16 -25.15 -22.04 -8.13
C PHE A 16 -25.09 -21.23 -6.84
N ASP A 17 -26.12 -20.41 -6.63
CA ASP A 17 -26.40 -19.63 -5.43
C ASP A 17 -26.57 -20.53 -4.19
N GLU A 18 -25.48 -20.85 -3.49
CA GLU A 18 -25.56 -21.26 -2.09
C GLU A 18 -24.51 -20.43 -1.32
N HIS A 19 -24.99 -19.37 -0.68
CA HIS A 19 -24.23 -18.61 0.33
C HIS A 19 -24.10 -19.49 1.58
N GLY A 20 -23.02 -20.24 1.70
CA GLY A 20 -22.65 -20.94 2.91
C GLY A 20 -21.88 -20.02 3.86
N GLU A 21 -22.50 -19.59 4.96
CA GLU A 21 -21.79 -19.00 6.08
C GLU A 21 -21.12 -20.14 6.89
N VAL A 22 -19.80 -20.12 6.99
CA VAL A 22 -19.06 -21.04 7.86
C VAL A 22 -18.61 -20.29 9.09
N GLU A 23 -19.15 -20.64 10.25
CA GLU A 23 -18.74 -20.11 11.53
C GLU A 23 -17.46 -20.83 12.00
N LEU A 24 -16.37 -20.11 12.18
CA LEU A 24 -15.13 -20.71 12.72
C LEU A 24 -15.21 -20.78 14.26
N PRO A 25 -14.65 -21.84 14.85
CA PRO A 25 -14.59 -21.96 16.31
C PRO A 25 -13.82 -20.80 16.95
N PRO A 26 -14.18 -20.40 18.19
CA PRO A 26 -13.49 -19.31 18.90
C PRO A 26 -11.98 -19.49 19.05
N ASP A 27 -11.51 -20.72 19.03
CA ASP A 27 -10.10 -21.10 19.20
C ASP A 27 -9.25 -20.88 17.93
N SER A 28 -9.89 -20.53 16.81
CA SER A 28 -9.21 -20.19 15.55
C SER A 28 -8.49 -18.85 15.59
N VAL A 29 -8.64 -18.09 16.67
CA VAL A 29 -8.07 -16.75 16.82
C VAL A 29 -7.22 -16.70 18.09
N SER A 30 -5.94 -16.46 17.92
CA SER A 30 -5.01 -16.28 19.04
C SER A 30 -4.60 -14.82 19.21
N GLU A 31 -4.72 -14.31 20.46
CA GLU A 31 -4.14 -13.03 20.86
C GLU A 31 -2.73 -13.27 21.40
N HIS A 32 -1.73 -12.68 20.77
CA HIS A 32 -0.36 -12.69 21.27
C HIS A 32 0.03 -11.32 21.81
N ARG A 33 0.52 -11.28 23.04
CA ARG A 33 1.21 -10.11 23.57
C ARG A 33 2.69 -10.24 23.25
N ILE A 34 3.15 -9.45 22.30
CA ILE A 34 4.56 -9.42 21.93
C ILE A 34 5.23 -8.26 22.67
N PRO A 35 6.22 -8.53 23.57
CA PRO A 35 6.99 -7.45 24.17
C PRO A 35 7.96 -6.86 23.15
N TRP A 36 7.74 -5.60 22.79
CA TRP A 36 8.67 -4.85 21.92
C TRP A 36 9.86 -4.34 22.73
N ARG A 37 11.07 -4.59 22.22
CA ARG A 37 12.31 -4.12 22.85
C ARG A 37 12.53 -2.60 22.82
N THR A 38 11.82 -1.86 21.98
CA THR A 38 12.03 -0.41 21.75
C THR A 38 10.86 0.49 22.12
N LEU A 39 9.66 -0.03 22.33
CA LEU A 39 8.49 0.76 22.71
C LEU A 39 7.87 0.16 23.98
N ARG A 40 8.01 0.91 25.09
CA ARG A 40 7.42 0.54 26.37
C ARG A 40 5.90 0.45 26.22
N SER A 41 5.34 -0.74 26.46
CA SER A 41 3.91 -1.00 26.66
C SER A 41 2.95 -0.80 25.48
N ALA A 42 3.18 -1.42 24.31
CA ALA A 42 2.13 -1.57 23.31
C ALA A 42 1.60 -3.01 23.28
N THR A 43 0.29 -3.16 23.29
CA THR A 43 -0.36 -4.46 23.05
C THR A 43 -0.55 -4.60 21.54
N VAL A 44 0.11 -5.57 20.95
CA VAL A 44 -0.14 -5.98 19.56
C VAL A 44 -1.10 -7.15 19.62
N THR A 45 -2.25 -7.00 18.96
CA THR A 45 -3.17 -8.11 18.75
C THR A 45 -2.95 -8.62 17.34
N GLU A 46 -2.46 -9.84 17.24
CA GLU A 46 -2.34 -10.58 15.99
C GLU A 46 -3.61 -11.41 15.81
N ILE A 47 -4.23 -11.31 14.66
CA ILE A 47 -5.33 -12.17 14.27
C ILE A 47 -4.78 -13.10 13.20
N SER A 48 -4.50 -14.33 13.58
CA SER A 48 -4.15 -15.41 12.67
C SER A 48 -5.30 -16.39 12.60
N ALA A 49 -5.80 -16.66 11.42
CA ALA A 49 -6.78 -17.71 11.21
C ALA A 49 -6.01 -19.03 11.02
N GLN A 50 -6.06 -19.92 12.00
CA GLN A 50 -5.82 -21.35 11.80
C GLN A 50 -7.20 -22.00 11.70
N LEU A 51 -7.55 -22.44 10.49
CA LEU A 51 -8.77 -23.20 10.30
C LEU A 51 -8.52 -24.62 10.81
N PRO A 52 -9.44 -25.21 11.61
CA PRO A 52 -9.25 -26.54 12.17
C PRO A 52 -9.14 -27.58 11.06
N GLU A 53 -8.21 -28.52 11.21
CA GLU A 53 -7.94 -29.61 10.27
C GLU A 53 -9.13 -30.57 10.06
N SER A 54 -10.19 -30.45 10.86
CA SER A 54 -11.23 -31.47 10.99
C SER A 54 -12.62 -31.06 10.53
N ASN A 55 -12.79 -30.03 9.70
CA ASN A 55 -14.11 -29.74 9.14
C ASN A 55 -14.29 -30.51 7.82
N PRO A 56 -15.13 -31.56 7.77
CA PRO A 56 -15.32 -32.42 6.59
C PRO A 56 -15.95 -31.70 5.39
N ILE A 57 -16.48 -30.48 5.55
CA ILE A 57 -17.04 -29.67 4.46
C ILE A 57 -15.94 -28.80 3.82
N LEU A 58 -14.85 -28.54 4.55
CA LEU A 58 -13.68 -27.80 4.07
C LEU A 58 -12.43 -28.66 4.29
N GLU A 59 -12.20 -29.63 3.42
CA GLU A 59 -10.94 -30.37 3.36
C GLU A 59 -9.75 -29.42 3.05
N ARG A 60 -9.38 -28.57 3.99
CA ARG A 60 -8.42 -27.47 3.95
C ARG A 60 -8.97 -26.24 3.26
N PRO A 61 -9.13 -25.13 3.97
CA PRO A 61 -9.54 -23.87 3.35
C PRO A 61 -8.43 -23.40 2.43
N THR A 62 -8.65 -23.60 1.16
CA THR A 62 -7.75 -23.24 0.10
C THR A 62 -8.40 -22.11 -0.70
N LEU A 63 -7.68 -21.02 -0.83
CA LEU A 63 -8.05 -19.94 -1.73
C LEU A 63 -7.68 -20.33 -3.16
N LEU A 64 -8.63 -20.19 -4.07
CA LEU A 64 -8.37 -20.25 -5.51
C LEU A 64 -8.18 -18.84 -6.05
N ALA A 65 -7.39 -18.72 -7.12
CA ALA A 65 -7.24 -17.45 -7.82
C ALA A 65 -8.60 -16.85 -8.18
N GLY A 66 -8.79 -15.57 -7.83
CA GLY A 66 -10.06 -14.85 -8.06
C GLY A 66 -11.17 -15.13 -7.05
N ARG A 67 -10.93 -15.91 -6.01
CA ARG A 67 -11.88 -16.13 -4.90
C ARG A 67 -11.45 -15.39 -3.65
N SER A 68 -12.42 -14.99 -2.82
CA SER A 68 -12.17 -14.34 -1.53
C SER A 68 -12.95 -15.03 -0.41
N VAL A 69 -12.40 -14.91 0.81
CA VAL A 69 -13.02 -15.33 2.05
C VAL A 69 -13.11 -14.10 2.95
N SER A 70 -14.26 -13.85 3.57
CA SER A 70 -14.42 -12.73 4.50
C SER A 70 -14.44 -13.21 5.95
N VAL A 71 -13.62 -12.55 6.77
CA VAL A 71 -13.55 -12.76 8.23
C VAL A 71 -14.19 -11.58 8.93
N ARG A 72 -15.21 -11.83 9.76
CA ARG A 72 -15.90 -10.77 10.52
C ARG A 72 -15.22 -10.51 11.86
N LEU A 73 -14.90 -9.25 12.12
CA LEU A 73 -14.30 -8.76 13.35
C LEU A 73 -15.26 -7.85 14.11
N GLN A 74 -15.47 -8.12 15.40
CA GLN A 74 -16.21 -7.23 16.29
C GLN A 74 -15.26 -6.41 17.14
N LEU A 75 -15.36 -5.08 17.06
CA LEU A 75 -14.47 -4.14 17.71
C LEU A 75 -14.91 -3.72 19.12
N GLY A 76 -15.66 -4.53 19.81
CA GLY A 76 -15.98 -4.40 21.22
C GLY A 76 -16.11 -2.96 21.77
N ARG A 77 -15.28 -2.62 22.79
CA ARG A 77 -15.32 -1.32 23.49
C ARG A 77 -14.47 -0.21 22.84
N SER A 78 -13.88 -0.45 21.68
CA SER A 78 -12.97 0.51 21.03
C SER A 78 -13.71 1.48 20.09
N LYS A 79 -14.89 1.94 20.49
CA LYS A 79 -15.69 2.88 19.69
C LYS A 79 -14.88 4.15 19.36
N PRO A 80 -14.96 4.65 18.12
CA PRO A 80 -14.29 5.88 17.74
C PRO A 80 -14.90 7.08 18.47
N VAL A 81 -14.03 8.05 18.76
CA VAL A 81 -14.38 9.39 19.21
C VAL A 81 -13.90 10.35 18.16
N GLY A 82 -14.76 10.70 17.22
CA GLY A 82 -14.43 11.46 16.02
C GLY A 82 -14.13 10.58 14.81
N PRO A 83 -13.67 11.20 13.71
CA PRO A 83 -13.53 10.52 12.43
C PRO A 83 -12.46 9.44 12.44
N ILE A 84 -12.65 8.43 11.60
CA ILE A 84 -11.75 7.32 11.33
C ILE A 84 -11.02 7.63 10.03
N LEU A 85 -9.67 7.61 10.04
CA LEU A 85 -8.87 7.69 8.84
C LEU A 85 -8.71 6.30 8.23
N CYS A 86 -9.02 6.19 6.95
CA CYS A 86 -8.81 5.00 6.14
C CYS A 86 -7.86 5.32 4.99
N LEU A 87 -6.88 4.46 4.73
CA LEU A 87 -6.13 4.48 3.48
C LEU A 87 -6.57 3.29 2.65
N TYR A 88 -7.25 3.55 1.55
CA TYR A 88 -7.81 2.51 0.68
C TYR A 88 -7.24 2.54 -0.72
N GLN A 89 -7.16 1.40 -1.36
CA GLN A 89 -6.72 1.29 -2.74
C GLN A 89 -7.86 1.71 -3.68
N HIS A 90 -7.77 2.93 -4.17
CA HIS A 90 -8.75 3.49 -5.11
C HIS A 90 -8.61 2.91 -6.51
N LYS A 91 -7.37 2.73 -6.97
CA LYS A 91 -6.97 2.03 -8.20
C LYS A 91 -5.77 1.15 -7.90
N GLU A 92 -5.38 0.30 -8.81
CA GLU A 92 -4.26 -0.63 -8.59
C GLU A 92 -2.94 0.06 -8.21
N TRP A 93 -2.76 1.27 -8.70
CA TRP A 93 -1.55 2.08 -8.46
C TRP A 93 -1.79 3.30 -7.57
N TRP A 94 -2.98 3.49 -7.00
CA TRP A 94 -3.33 4.71 -6.28
C TRP A 94 -4.06 4.45 -4.97
N MET A 95 -3.37 4.75 -3.87
CA MET A 95 -3.97 4.80 -2.53
C MET A 95 -4.56 6.18 -2.26
N ARG A 96 -5.75 6.24 -1.66
CA ARG A 96 -6.42 7.47 -1.26
C ARG A 96 -6.78 7.46 0.22
N PRO A 97 -6.70 8.60 0.92
CA PRO A 97 -7.29 8.76 2.23
C PRO A 97 -8.82 8.93 2.12
N ALA A 98 -9.53 8.39 3.10
CA ALA A 98 -10.94 8.66 3.36
C ALA A 98 -11.13 8.90 4.86
N TRP A 99 -12.07 9.76 5.20
CA TRP A 99 -12.51 9.98 6.59
C TRP A 99 -13.95 9.53 6.71
N VAL A 100 -14.22 8.61 7.64
CA VAL A 100 -15.55 8.07 7.89
C VAL A 100 -15.90 8.19 9.36
N GLU A 101 -17.20 8.23 9.69
CA GLU A 101 -17.66 8.38 11.06
C GLU A 101 -17.92 7.04 11.76
N ARG A 102 -18.14 5.98 11.00
CA ARG A 102 -18.50 4.65 11.52
C ARG A 102 -17.67 3.57 10.85
N PHE A 103 -17.41 2.50 11.55
CA PHE A 103 -16.68 1.34 11.00
C PHE A 103 -17.37 0.69 9.80
N CYS A 104 -18.71 0.65 9.81
CA CYS A 104 -19.48 0.11 8.68
C CYS A 104 -19.32 0.90 7.37
N ASP A 105 -18.83 2.15 7.44
CA ASP A 105 -18.62 3.03 6.28
C ASP A 105 -17.18 2.94 5.73
N ILE A 106 -16.31 2.10 6.30
CA ILE A 106 -14.94 1.92 5.83
C ILE A 106 -14.94 1.39 4.40
N PRO A 107 -14.24 2.07 3.47
CA PRO A 107 -14.20 1.68 2.07
C PRO A 107 -13.64 0.26 1.87
N GLU A 108 -14.06 -0.38 0.80
CA GLU A 108 -13.43 -1.63 0.33
C GLU A 108 -11.94 -1.41 0.02
N ARG A 109 -11.14 -2.47 0.09
CA ARG A 109 -9.70 -2.46 -0.21
C ARG A 109 -8.91 -1.50 0.70
N THR A 110 -9.35 -1.28 1.95
CA THR A 110 -8.64 -0.48 2.94
C THR A 110 -7.43 -1.24 3.47
N GLN A 111 -6.27 -0.57 3.50
CA GLN A 111 -4.97 -1.10 3.90
C GLN A 111 -4.44 -0.52 5.21
N LEU A 112 -5.07 0.51 5.73
CA LEU A 112 -4.78 1.08 7.04
C LEU A 112 -6.03 1.75 7.58
N VAL A 113 -6.32 1.50 8.87
CA VAL A 113 -7.36 2.18 9.62
C VAL A 113 -6.74 2.79 10.88
N LEU A 114 -6.94 4.09 11.09
CA LEU A 114 -6.49 4.82 12.27
C LEU A 114 -7.68 5.53 12.91
N TRP A 115 -7.89 5.34 14.21
CA TRP A 115 -8.93 6.05 14.95
C TRP A 115 -8.52 6.33 16.38
N LYS A 116 -9.23 7.25 17.02
CA LYS A 116 -9.12 7.54 18.45
C LYS A 116 -10.34 7.01 19.18
N SER A 117 -10.14 6.24 20.23
CA SER A 117 -11.18 5.94 21.23
C SER A 117 -11.09 6.91 22.40
N ALA A 118 -12.02 6.83 23.35
CA ALA A 118 -11.97 7.67 24.56
C ALA A 118 -10.67 7.49 25.38
N LYS A 119 -9.93 6.40 25.17
CA LYS A 119 -8.77 6.04 25.99
C LYS A 119 -7.45 5.98 25.23
N ALA A 120 -7.46 5.80 23.91
CA ALA A 120 -6.26 5.49 23.16
C ALA A 120 -6.40 5.75 21.66
N TRP A 121 -5.28 5.88 20.97
CA TRP A 121 -5.19 5.73 19.52
C TRP A 121 -5.13 4.26 19.15
N HIS A 122 -5.68 3.92 18.00
CA HIS A 122 -5.72 2.57 17.45
C HIS A 122 -5.28 2.60 15.99
N VAL A 123 -4.51 1.61 15.60
CA VAL A 123 -4.12 1.36 14.21
C VAL A 123 -4.40 -0.09 13.86
N MET A 124 -4.96 -0.33 12.68
CA MET A 124 -5.08 -1.63 12.05
C MET A 124 -4.39 -1.61 10.69
N ILE A 125 -3.59 -2.63 10.43
CA ILE A 125 -2.95 -2.87 9.13
C ILE A 125 -3.16 -4.34 8.77
N PRO A 126 -3.77 -4.66 7.61
CA PRO A 126 -3.84 -6.02 7.13
C PRO A 126 -2.44 -6.52 6.76
N VAL A 127 -2.22 -7.82 6.92
CA VAL A 127 -0.92 -8.44 6.67
C VAL A 127 -1.00 -9.25 5.39
N PHE A 128 -0.10 -8.95 4.47
CA PHE A 128 0.12 -9.78 3.29
C PHE A 128 1.11 -10.89 3.64
N CYS A 129 0.71 -12.14 3.49
CA CYS A 129 1.60 -13.27 3.74
C CYS A 129 1.25 -14.46 2.84
N HIS A 130 2.24 -15.27 2.53
CA HIS A 130 2.10 -16.54 1.79
C HIS A 130 1.26 -16.44 0.50
N GLY A 131 1.36 -15.31 -0.23
CA GLY A 131 0.61 -15.09 -1.47
C GLY A 131 -0.87 -14.73 -1.28
N MET A 132 -1.28 -14.44 -0.04
CA MET A 132 -2.61 -13.94 0.27
C MET A 132 -2.60 -12.43 0.41
N ARG A 133 -3.61 -11.78 -0.15
CA ARG A 133 -3.94 -10.38 0.07
C ARG A 133 -5.06 -10.30 1.10
N VAL A 134 -4.94 -9.37 2.02
CA VAL A 134 -5.98 -9.06 3.00
C VAL A 134 -6.38 -7.61 2.87
N ASP A 135 -7.66 -7.34 2.78
CA ASP A 135 -8.25 -6.01 2.74
C ASP A 135 -9.22 -5.83 3.92
N ILE A 136 -9.30 -4.61 4.45
CA ILE A 136 -10.28 -4.24 5.47
C ILE A 136 -11.44 -3.52 4.76
N ARG A 137 -12.68 -3.79 5.19
CA ARG A 137 -13.85 -2.99 4.82
C ARG A 137 -14.88 -2.95 5.92
N GLY A 138 -15.81 -2.01 5.85
CA GLY A 138 -17.02 -1.99 6.65
C GLY A 138 -18.03 -3.04 6.18
N ASP A 139 -18.95 -3.43 7.04
CA ASP A 139 -20.00 -4.39 6.68
C ASP A 139 -21.24 -3.74 6.04
N GLY A 140 -21.30 -2.40 5.99
CA GLY A 140 -22.40 -1.62 5.42
C GLY A 140 -23.73 -1.70 6.20
N ARG A 141 -23.79 -2.47 7.30
CA ARG A 141 -25.06 -2.79 7.99
C ARG A 141 -25.31 -1.95 9.25
N GLY A 142 -24.40 -1.07 9.61
CA GLY A 142 -24.58 -0.14 10.73
C GLY A 142 -24.06 -0.62 12.08
N ASP A 143 -23.49 -1.81 12.16
CA ASP A 143 -22.82 -2.36 13.33
C ASP A 143 -21.34 -1.90 13.41
N ASN A 144 -20.71 -2.11 14.56
CA ASN A 144 -19.28 -1.83 14.77
C ASN A 144 -18.39 -2.97 14.24
N ASP A 145 -18.85 -3.69 13.22
CA ASP A 145 -18.17 -4.83 12.67
C ASP A 145 -17.33 -4.42 11.47
N LEU A 146 -16.16 -5.04 11.37
CA LEU A 146 -15.28 -4.97 10.22
C LEU A 146 -15.23 -6.32 9.52
N LEU A 147 -14.99 -6.30 8.24
CA LEU A 147 -14.71 -7.48 7.45
C LEU A 147 -13.26 -7.44 6.96
N LEU A 148 -12.58 -8.57 7.06
CA LEU A 148 -11.30 -8.82 6.41
C LEU A 148 -11.57 -9.70 5.20
N ASP A 149 -11.36 -9.17 4.00
CA ASP A 149 -11.47 -9.94 2.78
C ASP A 149 -10.09 -10.49 2.43
N VAL A 150 -9.97 -11.82 2.40
CA VAL A 150 -8.74 -12.53 2.08
C VAL A 150 -8.85 -13.10 0.68
N SER A 151 -7.92 -12.79 -0.18
CA SER A 151 -7.90 -13.21 -1.59
C SER A 151 -6.51 -13.62 -2.05
N THR A 152 -6.41 -14.32 -3.17
CA THR A 152 -5.13 -14.68 -3.80
C THR A 152 -5.20 -14.60 -5.32
N ASN A 153 -4.10 -14.18 -5.94
CA ASN A 153 -3.90 -14.25 -7.39
C ASN A 153 -2.98 -15.43 -7.80
N GLN A 154 -2.51 -16.23 -6.84
CA GLN A 154 -1.68 -17.38 -7.16
C GLN A 154 -2.49 -18.46 -7.87
N VAL A 155 -1.88 -19.07 -8.88
CA VAL A 155 -2.47 -20.22 -9.58
C VAL A 155 -2.40 -21.44 -8.66
N GLY A 156 -3.53 -22.14 -8.51
CA GLY A 156 -3.66 -23.29 -7.64
C GLY A 156 -4.30 -22.99 -6.30
N HIS A 157 -4.07 -23.86 -5.34
CA HIS A 157 -4.64 -23.76 -4.01
C HIS A 157 -3.64 -23.11 -3.05
N VAL A 158 -4.05 -22.01 -2.40
CA VAL A 158 -3.27 -21.34 -1.34
C VAL A 158 -3.89 -21.68 0.01
N GLN A 159 -3.10 -22.26 0.89
CA GLN A 159 -3.54 -22.55 2.25
C GLN A 159 -3.65 -21.26 3.07
N LEU A 160 -4.78 -21.08 3.75
CA LEU A 160 -4.99 -19.95 4.65
C LEU A 160 -4.18 -20.18 5.93
N GLN A 161 -3.05 -19.49 6.08
CA GLN A 161 -2.22 -19.59 7.27
C GLN A 161 -1.44 -18.31 7.52
N GLY A 162 -1.16 -18.04 8.80
CA GLY A 162 -0.38 -16.89 9.23
C GLY A 162 -1.24 -15.67 9.62
N PRO A 163 -0.58 -14.56 9.99
CA PRO A 163 -1.27 -13.37 10.47
C PRO A 163 -2.03 -12.69 9.33
N LEU A 164 -3.30 -12.35 9.56
CA LEU A 164 -4.15 -11.62 8.62
C LEU A 164 -4.22 -10.13 8.93
N LEU A 165 -4.06 -9.76 10.21
CA LEU A 165 -4.21 -8.39 10.68
C LEU A 165 -3.30 -8.12 11.87
N VAL A 166 -2.69 -6.95 11.91
CA VAL A 166 -2.09 -6.40 13.12
C VAL A 166 -2.93 -5.22 13.60
N HIS A 167 -3.30 -5.26 14.86
CA HIS A 167 -3.93 -4.14 15.57
C HIS A 167 -3.02 -3.70 16.72
N ARG A 168 -2.83 -2.41 16.82
CA ARG A 168 -2.09 -1.80 17.90
C ARG A 168 -2.91 -0.70 18.55
N GLN A 169 -2.88 -0.67 19.88
CA GLN A 169 -3.47 0.38 20.68
C GLN A 169 -2.36 1.13 21.43
N SER A 170 -2.43 2.47 21.44
CA SER A 170 -1.50 3.27 22.24
C SER A 170 -1.75 3.05 23.75
N ASP A 171 -0.68 3.13 24.53
CA ASP A 171 -0.82 3.35 25.96
C ASP A 171 -1.33 4.78 26.22
N ARG A 172 -1.99 5.03 27.35
CA ARG A 172 -2.52 6.36 27.72
C ARG A 172 -1.49 7.49 27.71
N LYS A 173 -0.20 7.15 27.69
CA LYS A 173 0.93 8.09 27.65
C LYS A 173 1.44 8.43 26.27
N VAL A 174 1.03 7.69 25.24
CA VAL A 174 1.47 7.90 23.85
C VAL A 174 0.38 8.64 23.11
N GLU A 175 0.62 9.91 22.84
CA GLU A 175 -0.31 10.75 22.08
C GLU A 175 0.02 10.78 20.57
N ASP A 176 1.17 10.24 20.17
CA ASP A 176 1.64 10.29 18.77
C ASP A 176 1.15 9.08 17.95
N PRO A 177 0.17 9.28 17.04
CA PRO A 177 -0.30 8.22 16.16
C PRO A 177 0.75 7.74 15.15
N TYR A 178 1.76 8.57 14.83
CA TYR A 178 2.81 8.20 13.88
C TYR A 178 3.73 7.10 14.44
N GLU A 179 4.06 7.18 15.73
CA GLU A 179 4.81 6.11 16.41
C GLU A 179 4.03 4.79 16.42
N LEU A 180 2.72 4.88 16.55
CA LEU A 180 1.85 3.72 16.51
C LEU A 180 1.85 3.06 15.12
N ILE A 181 1.68 3.87 14.07
CA ILE A 181 1.74 3.42 12.67
C ILE A 181 3.11 2.80 12.37
N ARG A 182 4.20 3.48 12.75
CA ARG A 182 5.56 2.99 12.56
C ARG A 182 5.74 1.61 13.19
N GLY A 183 5.33 1.44 14.44
CA GLY A 183 5.47 0.16 15.11
C GLY A 183 4.64 -0.97 14.48
N CYS A 184 3.45 -0.69 13.96
CA CYS A 184 2.70 -1.67 13.18
C CYS A 184 3.39 -2.02 11.88
N ALA A 185 3.88 -1.03 11.13
CA ALA A 185 4.61 -1.25 9.89
C ALA A 185 5.89 -2.06 10.09
N GLU A 186 6.67 -1.75 11.13
CA GLU A 186 7.88 -2.53 11.49
C GLU A 186 7.53 -3.98 11.80
N TRP A 187 6.45 -4.22 12.53
CA TRP A 187 6.01 -5.59 12.82
C TRP A 187 5.63 -6.35 11.54
N VAL A 188 4.83 -5.74 10.66
CA VAL A 188 4.44 -6.35 9.36
C VAL A 188 5.67 -6.66 8.51
N MET A 189 6.64 -5.75 8.45
CA MET A 189 7.89 -5.97 7.71
C MET A 189 8.69 -7.16 8.26
N LEU A 190 8.72 -7.33 9.58
CA LEU A 190 9.41 -8.47 10.20
C LEU A 190 8.74 -9.81 9.84
N GLN A 191 7.40 -9.85 9.76
CA GLN A 191 6.67 -11.04 9.35
C GLN A 191 6.96 -11.41 7.88
N ASN A 192 7.20 -10.42 7.03
CA ASN A 192 7.43 -10.59 5.59
C ASN A 192 8.91 -10.72 5.21
N GLY A 193 9.78 -11.23 6.10
CA GLY A 193 11.17 -11.55 5.76
C GLY A 193 12.18 -10.41 5.92
N GLY A 194 11.84 -9.37 6.69
CA GLY A 194 12.87 -8.49 7.24
C GLY A 194 13.27 -7.29 6.40
N LEU A 195 12.41 -6.75 5.57
CA LEU A 195 12.58 -5.41 4.97
C LEU A 195 12.59 -4.28 6.03
N GLY A 196 12.49 -4.62 7.32
CA GLY A 196 12.40 -3.70 8.45
C GLY A 196 13.63 -2.82 8.73
N ARG A 197 14.64 -2.80 7.86
CA ARG A 197 15.78 -1.87 7.97
C ARG A 197 15.61 -0.57 7.19
N LEU A 198 14.50 -0.37 6.48
CA LEU A 198 14.27 0.81 5.65
C LEU A 198 14.38 2.13 6.42
N TRP A 199 14.00 2.14 7.70
CA TRP A 199 14.07 3.33 8.56
C TRP A 199 15.48 3.76 8.96
N LYS A 200 16.49 2.90 8.75
CA LYS A 200 17.90 3.18 9.06
C LYS A 200 18.74 3.48 7.83
N GLN A 201 18.16 3.42 6.65
CA GLN A 201 18.91 3.71 5.42
C GLN A 201 19.08 5.21 5.27
N THR A 202 20.28 5.61 4.90
CA THR A 202 20.54 6.98 4.49
C THR A 202 19.94 7.21 3.12
N LEU A 203 19.34 8.39 2.93
CA LEU A 203 18.86 8.80 1.62
C LEU A 203 20.01 8.71 0.59
N PRO A 204 19.82 8.09 -0.57
CA PRO A 204 20.82 8.06 -1.63
C PRO A 204 21.29 9.47 -1.99
N GLU A 205 22.59 9.62 -2.29
CA GLU A 205 23.17 10.92 -2.61
C GLU A 205 22.46 11.59 -3.79
N SER A 206 22.02 10.78 -4.77
CA SER A 206 21.28 11.24 -5.95
C SER A 206 19.93 11.91 -5.63
N LEU A 207 19.34 11.63 -4.47
CA LEU A 207 18.07 12.21 -4.03
C LEU A 207 18.22 13.26 -2.93
N ARG A 208 19.46 13.63 -2.58
CA ARG A 208 19.69 14.69 -1.59
C ARG A 208 19.49 16.06 -2.19
N GLY A 209 18.90 16.95 -1.40
CA GLY A 209 18.59 18.32 -1.80
C GLY A 209 17.21 18.44 -2.45
N PHE A 210 16.91 19.62 -2.95
CA PHE A 210 15.66 19.91 -3.61
C PHE A 210 15.67 19.33 -5.03
N GLY A 211 14.68 18.53 -5.38
CA GLY A 211 14.53 17.93 -6.71
C GLY A 211 13.29 18.38 -7.42
N TRP A 212 13.29 18.25 -8.73
CA TRP A 212 12.14 18.52 -9.58
C TRP A 212 11.82 17.32 -10.48
N CYS A 213 10.56 16.86 -10.41
CA CYS A 213 9.99 15.92 -11.36
C CYS A 213 9.16 16.70 -12.39
N THR A 214 9.32 16.39 -13.67
CA THR A 214 8.68 17.18 -14.74
C THR A 214 7.17 16.94 -14.86
N TRP A 215 6.63 15.88 -14.24
CA TRP A 215 5.27 15.40 -14.47
C TRP A 215 4.18 16.45 -14.23
N ASP A 216 4.12 17.04 -13.04
CA ASP A 216 3.04 17.97 -12.68
C ASP A 216 3.08 19.29 -13.45
N SER A 217 4.24 19.65 -13.99
CA SER A 217 4.37 20.90 -14.76
C SER A 217 4.30 20.71 -16.27
N LEU A 218 4.74 19.59 -16.80
CA LEU A 218 4.84 19.36 -18.24
C LEU A 218 4.00 18.17 -18.74
N GLY A 219 3.68 17.22 -17.87
CA GLY A 219 3.04 15.97 -18.26
C GLY A 219 3.82 15.26 -19.35
N THR A 220 3.12 14.63 -20.28
CA THR A 220 3.71 13.98 -21.46
C THR A 220 4.25 14.94 -22.53
N ASN A 221 4.10 16.27 -22.34
CA ASN A 221 4.65 17.27 -23.26
C ASN A 221 6.08 17.70 -22.91
N VAL A 222 6.78 16.89 -22.13
CA VAL A 222 8.17 17.12 -21.76
C VAL A 222 9.05 17.21 -23.02
N SER A 223 9.93 18.21 -23.07
CA SER A 223 10.89 18.43 -24.14
C SER A 223 12.11 19.15 -23.60
N GLU A 224 13.25 19.10 -24.30
CA GLU A 224 14.46 19.84 -23.94
C GLU A 224 14.15 21.33 -23.70
N GLN A 225 13.49 21.97 -24.65
CA GLN A 225 13.13 23.39 -24.56
C GLN A 225 12.27 23.69 -23.32
N ALA A 226 11.27 22.85 -23.01
CA ALA A 226 10.40 23.06 -21.85
C ALA A 226 11.14 22.86 -20.53
N ILE A 227 12.05 21.89 -20.48
CA ILE A 227 12.90 21.64 -19.31
C ILE A 227 13.81 22.84 -19.06
N ILE A 228 14.53 23.31 -20.08
CA ILE A 228 15.46 24.46 -19.97
C ILE A 228 14.69 25.71 -19.52
N ALA A 229 13.57 26.03 -20.15
CA ALA A 229 12.74 27.18 -19.78
C ALA A 229 12.29 27.13 -18.31
N LYS A 230 11.94 25.95 -17.80
CA LYS A 230 11.57 25.77 -16.39
C LYS A 230 12.79 25.92 -15.46
N MET A 231 13.96 25.46 -15.84
CA MET A 231 15.17 25.62 -15.06
C MET A 231 15.61 27.09 -15.01
N GLU A 232 15.45 27.86 -16.09
CA GLU A 232 15.63 29.32 -16.12
C GLU A 232 14.68 30.03 -15.14
N GLU A 233 13.41 29.59 -15.10
CA GLU A 233 12.43 30.10 -14.13
C GLU A 233 12.87 29.83 -12.68
N PHE A 234 13.34 28.61 -12.38
CA PHE A 234 13.85 28.26 -11.06
C PHE A 234 15.06 29.11 -10.69
N ALA A 235 16.02 29.28 -11.61
CA ALA A 235 17.20 30.12 -11.40
C ALA A 235 16.82 31.58 -11.10
N ALA A 236 15.89 32.17 -11.89
CA ALA A 236 15.39 33.53 -11.68
C ALA A 236 14.69 33.70 -10.32
N LYS A 237 14.08 32.66 -9.80
CA LYS A 237 13.42 32.62 -8.48
C LYS A 237 14.32 32.14 -7.35
N HIS A 238 15.60 31.91 -7.59
CA HIS A 238 16.57 31.40 -6.63
C HIS A 238 16.18 30.04 -5.99
N VAL A 239 15.53 29.16 -6.76
CA VAL A 239 15.19 27.80 -6.32
C VAL A 239 16.34 26.85 -6.66
N PRO A 240 17.04 26.29 -5.66
CA PRO A 240 18.23 25.46 -5.89
C PRO A 240 17.85 24.02 -6.24
N VAL A 241 17.71 23.70 -7.51
CA VAL A 241 17.40 22.33 -7.97
C VAL A 241 18.67 21.49 -7.99
N SER A 242 18.72 20.44 -7.17
CA SER A 242 19.88 19.52 -7.05
C SER A 242 19.78 18.32 -7.97
N TRP A 243 18.59 17.86 -8.28
CA TRP A 243 18.33 16.73 -9.17
C TRP A 243 17.04 16.93 -9.96
N VAL A 244 16.99 16.35 -11.15
CA VAL A 244 15.81 16.40 -12.04
C VAL A 244 15.41 14.97 -12.40
N LEU A 245 14.11 14.67 -12.32
CA LEU A 245 13.53 13.47 -12.89
C LEU A 245 12.70 13.85 -14.12
N ILE A 246 13.17 13.43 -15.29
CA ILE A 246 12.45 13.59 -16.55
C ILE A 246 11.41 12.47 -16.63
N ASP A 247 10.14 12.82 -16.49
CA ASP A 247 9.03 11.89 -16.43
C ASP A 247 8.54 11.46 -17.80
N ASP A 248 7.43 10.72 -17.85
CA ASP A 248 6.84 10.15 -19.06
C ASP A 248 6.74 11.16 -20.21
N GLY A 249 7.02 10.71 -21.41
CA GLY A 249 6.97 11.50 -22.66
C GLY A 249 8.35 11.80 -23.25
N TRP A 250 9.44 11.38 -22.61
CA TRP A 250 10.80 11.59 -23.13
C TRP A 250 11.23 10.54 -24.16
N SER A 251 10.73 9.30 -24.06
CA SER A 251 11.18 8.14 -24.85
C SER A 251 10.46 8.02 -26.19
N GLN A 252 11.05 7.25 -27.09
CA GLN A 252 10.45 6.89 -28.37
C GLN A 252 9.29 5.91 -28.16
N VAL A 253 8.08 6.40 -28.39
CA VAL A 253 6.84 5.64 -28.17
C VAL A 253 5.91 5.78 -29.36
N GLU A 254 5.38 4.67 -29.85
CA GLU A 254 4.35 4.64 -30.87
C GLU A 254 3.17 3.75 -30.43
N ASN A 255 1.96 4.23 -30.63
CA ASN A 255 0.75 3.48 -30.26
C ASN A 255 0.72 2.94 -28.82
N GLY A 256 1.42 3.61 -27.89
CA GLY A 256 1.55 3.17 -26.51
C GLY A 256 2.55 2.05 -26.25
N LYS A 257 3.40 1.72 -27.21
CA LYS A 257 4.52 0.79 -27.09
C LYS A 257 5.85 1.53 -27.20
N LEU A 258 6.86 1.07 -26.46
CA LEU A 258 8.23 1.55 -26.59
C LEU A 258 8.83 1.04 -27.92
N THR A 259 9.29 1.95 -28.76
CA THR A 259 9.93 1.62 -30.07
C THR A 259 11.45 1.72 -30.01
N GLY A 260 12.01 2.38 -28.98
CA GLY A 260 13.45 2.46 -28.75
C GLY A 260 13.78 3.00 -27.35
N PHE A 261 14.90 2.53 -26.78
CA PHE A 261 15.44 3.04 -25.52
C PHE A 261 16.25 4.34 -25.74
N ASP A 262 15.68 5.27 -26.48
CA ASP A 262 16.30 6.56 -26.77
C ASP A 262 15.24 7.66 -26.63
N ALA A 263 15.70 8.91 -26.62
CA ALA A 263 14.82 10.06 -26.56
C ALA A 263 14.06 10.26 -27.87
N ASP A 264 12.83 10.77 -27.75
CA ASP A 264 12.06 11.24 -28.89
C ASP A 264 12.83 12.39 -29.61
N THR A 265 13.17 12.19 -30.87
CA THR A 265 14.03 13.11 -31.62
C THR A 265 13.37 14.47 -31.92
N THR A 266 12.05 14.54 -31.88
CA THR A 266 11.30 15.81 -32.04
C THR A 266 11.37 16.64 -30.78
N ARG A 267 11.28 15.99 -29.63
CA ARG A 267 11.29 16.64 -28.32
C ARG A 267 12.70 16.92 -27.81
N PHE A 268 13.63 16.06 -28.15
CA PHE A 268 15.04 16.14 -27.80
C PHE A 268 15.92 16.06 -29.05
N PRO A 269 15.93 17.11 -29.89
CA PRO A 269 16.57 17.05 -31.21
C PRO A 269 18.08 16.84 -31.16
N GLN A 270 18.73 17.20 -30.05
CA GLN A 270 20.16 16.97 -29.81
C GLN A 270 20.43 15.73 -28.93
N GLY A 271 19.37 14.95 -28.67
CA GLY A 271 19.42 13.77 -27.78
C GLY A 271 19.39 14.13 -26.30
N LEU A 272 19.08 13.13 -25.50
CA LEU A 272 18.95 13.29 -24.03
C LEU A 272 20.27 13.69 -23.38
N SER A 273 21.41 13.22 -23.91
CA SER A 273 22.74 13.56 -23.39
C SER A 273 22.98 15.06 -23.40
N HIS A 274 22.60 15.75 -24.47
CA HIS A 274 22.72 17.22 -24.56
C HIS A 274 21.89 17.92 -23.46
N THR A 275 20.64 17.52 -23.28
CA THR A 275 19.78 18.05 -22.21
C THR A 275 20.41 17.84 -20.82
N ILE A 276 20.98 16.64 -20.58
CA ILE A 276 21.65 16.31 -19.32
C ILE A 276 22.89 17.22 -19.11
N ASP A 277 23.66 17.44 -20.15
CA ASP A 277 24.86 18.28 -20.09
C ASP A 277 24.49 19.75 -19.75
N VAL A 278 23.47 20.31 -20.41
CA VAL A 278 22.94 21.65 -20.10
C VAL A 278 22.47 21.71 -18.64
N LEU A 279 21.69 20.74 -18.17
CA LEU A 279 21.22 20.71 -16.78
C LEU A 279 22.38 20.71 -15.78
N LYS A 280 23.44 19.97 -16.06
CA LYS A 280 24.61 19.87 -15.18
C LYS A 280 25.51 21.10 -15.22
N HIS A 281 25.85 21.60 -16.41
CA HIS A 281 26.81 22.66 -16.58
C HIS A 281 26.22 24.06 -16.35
N ASP A 282 25.02 24.32 -16.85
CA ASP A 282 24.41 25.64 -16.83
C ASP A 282 23.57 25.89 -15.56
N PHE A 283 22.95 24.84 -15.02
CA PHE A 283 22.07 24.95 -13.85
C PHE A 283 22.60 24.27 -12.58
N GLY A 284 23.76 23.59 -12.64
CA GLY A 284 24.37 22.96 -11.48
C GLY A 284 23.62 21.74 -10.95
N VAL A 285 22.76 21.11 -11.75
CA VAL A 285 22.05 19.88 -11.41
C VAL A 285 23.07 18.75 -11.26
N ARG A 286 23.05 18.06 -10.13
CA ARG A 286 24.01 16.97 -9.86
C ARG A 286 23.59 15.64 -10.48
N TYR A 287 22.29 15.34 -10.45
CA TYR A 287 21.75 14.06 -10.90
C TYR A 287 20.53 14.27 -11.78
N VAL A 288 20.48 13.52 -12.86
CA VAL A 288 19.31 13.46 -13.76
C VAL A 288 18.88 12.02 -13.87
N GLY A 289 17.62 11.75 -13.59
CA GLY A 289 16.97 10.47 -13.79
C GLY A 289 15.90 10.56 -14.86
N VAL A 290 15.49 9.43 -15.39
CA VAL A 290 14.37 9.32 -16.32
C VAL A 290 13.34 8.34 -15.81
N TRP A 291 12.08 8.60 -16.07
CA TRP A 291 11.01 7.65 -15.84
C TRP A 291 11.08 6.50 -16.87
N GLN A 292 10.84 5.28 -16.41
CA GLN A 292 10.81 4.11 -17.26
C GLN A 292 9.83 3.07 -16.71
N ALA A 293 8.93 2.57 -17.54
CA ALA A 293 8.07 1.45 -17.19
C ALA A 293 8.83 0.12 -17.30
N PHE A 294 8.64 -0.81 -16.36
CA PHE A 294 9.29 -2.13 -16.38
C PHE A 294 8.97 -2.95 -17.63
N GLN A 295 7.75 -2.82 -18.15
CA GLN A 295 7.32 -3.49 -19.38
C GLN A 295 7.70 -2.75 -20.68
N GLY A 296 8.51 -1.71 -20.59
CA GLY A 296 8.88 -0.83 -21.70
C GLY A 296 8.03 0.42 -21.74
N TYR A 297 6.76 0.31 -22.06
CA TYR A 297 5.77 1.38 -21.97
C TYR A 297 4.39 0.80 -21.60
N TRP A 298 3.32 1.60 -21.53
CA TRP A 298 1.99 1.17 -21.06
C TRP A 298 1.41 -0.06 -21.79
N ARG A 299 1.76 -0.26 -23.06
CA ARG A 299 1.37 -1.43 -23.87
C ARG A 299 2.54 -2.36 -24.21
N GLY A 300 3.65 -2.24 -23.48
CA GLY A 300 4.83 -3.06 -23.69
C GLY A 300 5.85 -2.44 -24.65
N VAL A 301 6.63 -3.31 -25.29
CA VAL A 301 7.67 -2.99 -26.28
C VAL A 301 7.15 -3.36 -27.67
N ASP A 302 7.52 -2.58 -28.66
CA ASP A 302 7.34 -2.98 -30.06
C ASP A 302 8.44 -4.00 -30.42
N VAL A 303 8.03 -5.15 -30.91
CA VAL A 303 8.94 -6.29 -31.18
C VAL A 303 9.11 -6.56 -32.68
N ASP A 304 8.62 -5.65 -33.53
CA ASP A 304 8.76 -5.79 -34.99
C ASP A 304 10.08 -5.23 -35.52
#